data_02bc9925eebae18dda9191e541870ad3
#
_entry.id   02bc9925eebae18dda9191e541870ad3
#
_cell.length_a   1.000
_cell.length_b   1.000
_cell.length_c   1.000
_cell.angle_alpha   90.00
_cell.angle_beta   90.00
_cell.angle_gamma   90.00
#
_symmetry.space_group_name_H-M   'P 1'
#
loop_
_entity.id
_entity.type
_entity.pdbx_description
1 polymer ?
#
loop_
_entity_poly.entity_id
_entity_poly.type
_entity_poly.pdbx_seq_one_letter_code
_entity_poly.pdbx_strand_id
1 'polypeptide(L)'
;MRHTLDMVQMAENGGFNIVWAAEHHALEMTIAPNPFQILTWWAAETENIRLGTAVAAAAYWHPINLAGEAAFLDLISGGRLEFGIGSGAYQREFDRMKPGLKQSDAWQYLQEVLPAVLKLWEGDYEHNGKFWQFPTSTSVPKPIQKPHPPLWVAARSPVTFDYAIKNNCNVMSWPLTRGFSEAELYKQQLDEAIQKNGDTFKPIFAMMRHTALYENEKGRDQAIRAIQTCLGQFENLFRNLGDVSDGFPKQIPLDELQGRKEYDANMLEENLMFGSPETVIEKLKRYEKLGVDEYIYLSLIHISEPTRRYAISYAVFCL
;
A
#
# COMPACT_ATOMS: atom_id res chain seq x y z
N MET A 1 -1.95 17.56 7.70
CA MET A 1 -3.07 17.48 6.71
C MET A 1 -2.81 18.38 5.50
N ARG A 2 -2.73 19.73 5.59
CA ARG A 2 -2.47 20.57 4.39
C ARG A 2 -1.23 20.15 3.63
N HIS A 3 -0.13 19.91 4.32
CA HIS A 3 1.11 19.45 3.69
C HIS A 3 0.96 18.17 2.84
N THR A 4 0.09 17.21 3.22
CA THR A 4 -0.16 16.04 2.39
C THR A 4 -0.92 16.38 1.12
N LEU A 5 -1.84 17.35 1.19
CA LEU A 5 -2.52 17.85 0.00
C LEU A 5 -1.54 18.58 -0.92
N ASP A 6 -0.69 19.46 -0.37
CA ASP A 6 0.33 20.17 -1.15
C ASP A 6 1.22 19.18 -1.94
N MET A 7 1.56 18.04 -1.31
CA MET A 7 2.33 16.98 -1.98
C MET A 7 1.55 16.27 -3.08
N VAL A 8 0.27 15.98 -2.85
CA VAL A 8 -0.58 15.35 -3.88
C VAL A 8 -0.73 16.27 -5.09
N GLN A 9 -0.96 17.57 -4.87
CA GLN A 9 -1.03 18.56 -5.95
C GLN A 9 0.33 18.72 -6.66
N MET A 10 1.43 18.67 -5.92
CA MET A 10 2.78 18.67 -6.52
C MET A 10 3.00 17.41 -7.38
N ALA A 11 2.55 16.25 -6.92
CA ALA A 11 2.65 15.01 -7.68
C ALA A 11 1.79 15.05 -8.95
N GLU A 12 0.55 15.54 -8.86
CA GLU A 12 -0.30 15.74 -10.04
C GLU A 12 0.37 16.67 -11.06
N ASN A 13 0.87 17.82 -10.62
CA ASN A 13 1.59 18.77 -11.48
C ASN A 13 2.90 18.19 -12.03
N GLY A 14 3.52 17.26 -11.32
CA GLY A 14 4.72 16.52 -11.72
C GLY A 14 4.45 15.36 -12.67
N GLY A 15 3.19 15.09 -13.01
CA GLY A 15 2.81 14.03 -13.95
C GLY A 15 2.73 12.63 -13.35
N PHE A 16 2.61 12.50 -12.01
CA PHE A 16 2.34 11.21 -11.38
C PHE A 16 0.93 10.72 -11.71
N ASN A 17 0.79 9.42 -11.97
CA ASN A 17 -0.46 8.82 -12.40
C ASN A 17 -1.43 8.57 -11.24
N ILE A 18 -0.92 8.10 -10.10
CA ILE A 18 -1.74 7.63 -8.98
C ILE A 18 -1.15 8.10 -7.66
N VAL A 19 -2.01 8.51 -6.73
CA VAL A 19 -1.70 8.68 -5.31
C VAL A 19 -2.38 7.59 -4.49
N TRP A 20 -1.65 7.01 -3.55
CA TRP A 20 -2.13 5.91 -2.73
C TRP A 20 -2.27 6.30 -1.27
N ALA A 21 -3.33 5.83 -0.61
CA ALA A 21 -3.52 5.96 0.83
C ALA A 21 -3.61 4.59 1.51
N ALA A 22 -2.84 4.39 2.57
CA ALA A 22 -2.87 3.17 3.37
C ALA A 22 -3.91 3.26 4.50
N GLU A 23 -4.41 2.10 4.95
CA GLU A 23 -5.29 1.95 6.10
C GLU A 23 -4.53 1.33 7.27
N HIS A 24 -4.49 2.05 8.42
CA HIS A 24 -4.01 1.53 9.69
C HIS A 24 -4.83 2.09 10.84
N HIS A 25 -5.10 1.27 11.86
CA HIS A 25 -5.94 1.61 13.00
C HIS A 25 -5.18 1.47 14.32
N ALA A 26 -5.49 2.35 15.27
CA ALA A 26 -4.95 2.31 16.63
C ALA A 26 -3.41 2.28 16.71
N LEU A 27 -2.75 2.72 15.67
CA LEU A 27 -1.29 2.87 15.55
C LEU A 27 -1.01 4.17 14.79
N GLU A 28 -0.01 4.94 15.22
CA GLU A 28 0.38 6.17 14.54
C GLU A 28 1.29 5.90 13.32
N MET A 29 0.77 5.12 12.38
CA MET A 29 1.48 4.83 11.13
C MET A 29 0.97 5.63 9.95
N THR A 30 -0.33 5.92 9.96
CA THR A 30 -0.98 6.77 8.95
C THR A 30 -1.84 7.80 9.65
N ILE A 31 -2.05 8.93 8.99
CA ILE A 31 -2.89 10.00 9.54
C ILE A 31 -4.38 9.79 9.33
N ALA A 32 -4.76 8.86 8.48
CA ALA A 32 -6.15 8.57 8.16
C ALA A 32 -6.45 7.10 8.43
N PRO A 33 -7.30 6.78 9.43
CA PRO A 33 -7.71 5.40 9.67
C PRO A 33 -8.63 4.86 8.58
N ASN A 34 -9.35 5.72 7.89
CA ASN A 34 -10.15 5.38 6.71
C ASN A 34 -9.51 6.00 5.46
N PRO A 35 -8.94 5.18 4.56
CA PRO A 35 -8.27 5.68 3.36
C PRO A 35 -9.22 6.41 2.41
N PHE A 36 -10.51 6.04 2.36
CA PHE A 36 -11.49 6.70 1.50
C PHE A 36 -11.73 8.16 1.91
N GLN A 37 -11.69 8.48 3.20
CA GLN A 37 -11.88 9.86 3.65
C GLN A 37 -10.78 10.80 3.17
N ILE A 38 -9.52 10.41 3.29
CA ILE A 38 -8.41 11.25 2.83
C ILE A 38 -8.37 11.32 1.29
N LEU A 39 -8.66 10.21 0.61
CA LEU A 39 -8.74 10.17 -0.85
C LEU A 39 -9.90 11.04 -1.37
N THR A 40 -11.03 11.08 -0.66
CA THR A 40 -12.15 11.98 -0.99
C THR A 40 -11.74 13.45 -0.89
N TRP A 41 -10.99 13.80 0.14
CA TRP A 41 -10.48 15.16 0.28
C TRP A 41 -9.48 15.51 -0.83
N TRP A 42 -8.57 14.60 -1.18
CA TRP A 42 -7.66 14.80 -2.31
C TRP A 42 -8.39 14.83 -3.65
N ALA A 43 -9.47 14.06 -3.80
CA ALA A 43 -10.29 14.07 -5.01
C ALA A 43 -10.91 15.46 -5.31
N ALA A 44 -11.32 16.17 -4.25
CA ALA A 44 -11.93 17.50 -4.37
C ALA A 44 -10.91 18.59 -4.76
N GLU A 45 -9.64 18.35 -4.54
CA GLU A 45 -8.54 19.33 -4.71
C GLU A 45 -7.58 18.96 -5.86
N THR A 46 -7.93 17.94 -6.65
CA THR A 46 -7.19 17.44 -7.82
C THR A 46 -8.12 17.14 -8.98
N GLU A 47 -7.60 17.13 -10.21
CA GLU A 47 -8.41 16.94 -11.40
C GLU A 47 -8.13 15.62 -12.14
N ASN A 48 -6.87 15.18 -12.21
CA ASN A 48 -6.44 14.12 -13.12
C ASN A 48 -5.84 12.91 -12.39
N ILE A 49 -5.07 13.14 -11.30
CA ILE A 49 -4.39 12.07 -10.59
C ILE A 49 -5.39 11.05 -10.05
N ARG A 50 -5.11 9.77 -10.28
CA ARG A 50 -5.96 8.68 -9.79
C ARG A 50 -5.73 8.46 -8.30
N LEU A 51 -6.68 7.84 -7.63
CA LEU A 51 -6.79 7.80 -6.17
C LEU A 51 -6.91 6.35 -5.72
N GLY A 52 -5.84 5.81 -5.15
CA GLY A 52 -5.77 4.40 -4.81
C GLY A 52 -5.77 4.10 -3.31
N THR A 53 -6.39 3.00 -2.92
CA THR A 53 -6.19 2.42 -1.59
C THR A 53 -5.03 1.41 -1.62
N ALA A 54 -4.07 1.52 -0.69
CA ALA A 54 -2.91 0.63 -0.63
C ALA A 54 -2.61 0.16 0.81
N VAL A 55 -3.49 -0.66 1.36
CA VAL A 55 -4.72 -1.26 0.83
C VAL A 55 -5.86 -1.07 1.83
N ALA A 56 -7.13 -1.17 1.40
CA ALA A 56 -8.23 -1.37 2.32
C ALA A 56 -8.11 -2.77 2.97
N ALA A 57 -8.13 -2.83 4.31
CA ALA A 57 -7.89 -4.07 5.04
C ALA A 57 -9.19 -4.87 5.22
N ALA A 58 -9.40 -5.88 4.39
CA ALA A 58 -10.65 -6.64 4.30
C ALA A 58 -11.23 -7.11 5.65
N ALA A 59 -10.36 -7.43 6.62
CA ALA A 59 -10.80 -7.91 7.93
C ALA A 59 -11.54 -6.84 8.77
N TYR A 60 -11.39 -5.55 8.45
CA TYR A 60 -12.00 -4.45 9.21
C TYR A 60 -13.29 -3.94 8.57
N TRP A 61 -13.62 -4.37 7.36
CA TRP A 61 -14.75 -3.86 6.60
C TRP A 61 -15.89 -4.85 6.48
N HIS A 62 -17.11 -4.37 6.75
CA HIS A 62 -18.30 -5.06 6.29
C HIS A 62 -18.41 -4.89 4.75
N PRO A 63 -18.68 -5.96 3.97
CA PRO A 63 -18.70 -5.87 2.50
C PRO A 63 -19.61 -4.77 1.93
N ILE A 64 -20.80 -4.56 2.53
CA ILE A 64 -21.74 -3.51 2.12
C ILE A 64 -21.11 -2.12 2.29
N ASN A 65 -20.45 -1.88 3.46
CA ASN A 65 -19.84 -0.57 3.73
C ASN A 65 -18.66 -0.33 2.78
N LEU A 66 -17.80 -1.34 2.59
CA LEU A 66 -16.65 -1.23 1.70
C LEU A 66 -17.08 -0.97 0.25
N ALA A 67 -18.11 -1.68 -0.23
CA ALA A 67 -18.65 -1.48 -1.57
C ALA A 67 -19.23 -0.06 -1.74
N GLY A 68 -19.92 0.47 -0.72
CA GLY A 68 -20.48 1.81 -0.73
C GLY A 68 -19.42 2.91 -0.70
N GLU A 69 -18.43 2.82 0.20
CA GLU A 69 -17.35 3.79 0.32
C GLU A 69 -16.50 3.87 -0.96
N ALA A 70 -16.11 2.72 -1.51
CA ALA A 70 -15.35 2.67 -2.75
C ALA A 70 -16.16 3.22 -3.94
N ALA A 71 -17.43 2.83 -4.08
CA ALA A 71 -18.28 3.34 -5.14
C ALA A 71 -18.56 4.84 -5.00
N PHE A 72 -18.67 5.35 -3.77
CA PHE A 72 -18.86 6.78 -3.54
C PHE A 72 -17.61 7.58 -3.94
N LEU A 73 -16.42 7.12 -3.56
CA LEU A 73 -15.19 7.76 -4.00
C LEU A 73 -15.04 7.71 -5.53
N ASP A 74 -15.37 6.59 -6.16
CA ASP A 74 -15.36 6.47 -7.62
C ASP A 74 -16.29 7.50 -8.28
N LEU A 75 -17.50 7.65 -7.75
CA LEU A 75 -18.49 8.61 -8.25
C LEU A 75 -18.01 10.06 -8.12
N ILE A 76 -17.60 10.49 -6.91
CA ILE A 76 -17.23 11.88 -6.65
C ILE A 76 -15.92 12.30 -7.31
N SER A 77 -15.02 11.34 -7.54
CA SER A 77 -13.76 11.58 -8.24
C SER A 77 -13.89 11.55 -9.77
N GLY A 78 -15.09 11.26 -10.30
CA GLY A 78 -15.27 11.13 -11.74
C GLY A 78 -14.61 9.88 -12.35
N GLY A 79 -14.54 8.76 -11.59
CA GLY A 79 -13.98 7.50 -12.08
C GLY A 79 -12.46 7.40 -11.94
N ARG A 80 -11.87 8.08 -10.96
CA ARG A 80 -10.41 8.05 -10.71
C ARG A 80 -9.99 7.03 -9.64
N LEU A 81 -10.92 6.23 -9.09
CA LEU A 81 -10.59 5.22 -8.08
C LEU A 81 -9.73 4.09 -8.66
N GLU A 82 -8.67 3.73 -7.92
CA GLU A 82 -7.92 2.47 -7.99
C GLU A 82 -8.18 1.69 -6.69
N PHE A 83 -8.92 0.58 -6.80
CA PHE A 83 -9.38 -0.13 -5.59
C PHE A 83 -8.40 -1.21 -5.16
N GLY A 84 -7.52 -0.87 -4.21
CA GLY A 84 -6.60 -1.80 -3.60
C GLY A 84 -7.15 -2.41 -2.30
N ILE A 85 -7.09 -3.73 -2.20
CA ILE A 85 -7.58 -4.50 -1.06
C ILE A 85 -6.54 -5.52 -0.58
N GLY A 86 -6.47 -5.78 0.71
CA GLY A 86 -5.56 -6.74 1.30
C GLY A 86 -6.09 -7.36 2.58
N SER A 87 -5.34 -8.29 3.16
CA SER A 87 -5.74 -8.98 4.38
C SER A 87 -5.46 -8.21 5.68
N GLY A 88 -4.64 -7.15 5.62
CA GLY A 88 -4.04 -6.52 6.80
C GLY A 88 -2.69 -7.14 7.17
N ALA A 89 -1.82 -6.36 7.83
CA ALA A 89 -0.42 -6.72 8.01
C ALA A 89 0.01 -6.99 9.46
N TYR A 90 -0.58 -6.32 10.45
CA TYR A 90 -0.02 -6.28 11.79
C TYR A 90 -0.91 -6.95 12.83
N GLN A 91 -0.36 -7.94 13.56
CA GLN A 91 -1.08 -8.60 14.66
C GLN A 91 -1.58 -7.60 15.71
N ARG A 92 -0.79 -6.54 15.97
CA ARG A 92 -1.19 -5.51 16.95
C ARG A 92 -2.45 -4.74 16.58
N GLU A 93 -2.72 -4.52 15.31
CA GLU A 93 -3.99 -3.94 14.87
C GLU A 93 -5.14 -4.92 15.08
N PHE A 94 -4.94 -6.19 14.73
CA PHE A 94 -5.96 -7.22 14.96
C PHE A 94 -6.29 -7.39 16.44
N ASP A 95 -5.30 -7.37 17.32
CA ASP A 95 -5.52 -7.47 18.77
C ASP A 95 -6.43 -6.35 19.31
N ARG A 96 -6.45 -5.18 18.64
CA ARG A 96 -7.27 -4.02 19.01
C ARG A 96 -8.58 -3.93 18.25
N MET A 97 -8.54 -4.13 16.95
CA MET A 97 -9.70 -3.94 16.08
C MET A 97 -10.58 -5.19 15.99
N LYS A 98 -9.99 -6.37 16.14
CA LYS A 98 -10.67 -7.66 16.02
C LYS A 98 -10.03 -8.70 16.94
N PRO A 99 -10.20 -8.55 18.27
CA PRO A 99 -9.58 -9.42 19.25
C PRO A 99 -9.84 -10.90 18.97
N GLY A 100 -8.77 -11.71 19.03
CA GLY A 100 -8.81 -13.15 18.73
C GLY A 100 -8.52 -13.52 17.27
N LEU A 101 -8.52 -12.56 16.34
CA LEU A 101 -8.11 -12.82 14.97
C LEU A 101 -6.57 -12.89 14.89
N LYS A 102 -6.05 -14.00 14.38
CA LYS A 102 -4.62 -14.12 14.04
C LYS A 102 -4.36 -13.50 12.66
N GLN A 103 -3.25 -12.80 12.51
CA GLN A 103 -2.84 -12.21 11.25
C GLN A 103 -2.79 -13.24 10.11
N SER A 104 -2.33 -14.47 10.40
CA SER A 104 -2.32 -15.59 9.45
C SER A 104 -3.71 -15.97 8.90
N ASP A 105 -4.76 -15.72 9.66
CA ASP A 105 -6.13 -16.10 9.30
C ASP A 105 -6.88 -14.98 8.57
N ALA A 106 -6.35 -13.76 8.62
CA ALA A 106 -6.95 -12.58 7.99
C ALA A 106 -7.07 -12.71 6.47
N TRP A 107 -6.26 -13.56 5.84
CA TRP A 107 -6.36 -13.93 4.44
C TRP A 107 -7.74 -14.43 4.03
N GLN A 108 -8.42 -15.18 4.91
CA GLN A 108 -9.76 -15.72 4.65
C GLN A 108 -10.80 -14.60 4.50
N TYR A 109 -10.61 -13.46 5.19
CA TYR A 109 -11.49 -12.30 5.03
C TYR A 109 -11.36 -11.68 3.64
N LEU A 110 -10.16 -11.56 3.11
CA LEU A 110 -9.97 -11.05 1.74
C LEU A 110 -10.68 -11.96 0.71
N GLN A 111 -10.56 -13.28 0.89
CA GLN A 111 -11.19 -14.26 0.01
C GLN A 111 -12.73 -14.20 0.02
N GLU A 112 -13.34 -13.73 1.12
CA GLU A 112 -14.78 -13.56 1.24
C GLU A 112 -15.24 -12.15 0.84
N VAL A 113 -14.52 -11.10 1.28
CA VAL A 113 -14.94 -9.71 1.13
C VAL A 113 -14.85 -9.24 -0.32
N LEU A 114 -13.76 -9.50 -1.04
CA LEU A 114 -13.60 -9.01 -2.41
C LEU A 114 -14.70 -9.54 -3.35
N PRO A 115 -15.00 -10.84 -3.42
CA PRO A 115 -16.10 -11.34 -4.24
C PRO A 115 -17.46 -10.75 -3.84
N ALA A 116 -17.71 -10.56 -2.54
CA ALA A 116 -18.96 -9.98 -2.06
C ALA A 116 -19.12 -8.50 -2.50
N VAL A 117 -18.04 -7.71 -2.44
CA VAL A 117 -18.00 -6.32 -2.93
C VAL A 117 -18.32 -6.28 -4.42
N LEU A 118 -17.71 -7.14 -5.23
CA LEU A 118 -17.96 -7.20 -6.67
C LEU A 118 -19.43 -7.53 -6.98
N LYS A 119 -20.00 -8.51 -6.26
CA LYS A 119 -21.43 -8.86 -6.41
C LYS A 119 -22.36 -7.72 -6.03
N LEU A 120 -22.06 -7.01 -4.94
CA LEU A 120 -22.81 -5.82 -4.52
C LEU A 120 -22.75 -4.70 -5.57
N TRP A 121 -21.65 -4.57 -6.32
CA TRP A 121 -21.55 -3.59 -7.42
C TRP A 121 -22.32 -4.03 -8.68
N GLU A 122 -22.41 -5.34 -8.93
CA GLU A 122 -23.21 -5.88 -10.06
C GLU A 122 -24.72 -5.66 -9.86
N GLY A 123 -25.25 -5.96 -8.66
CA GLY A 123 -26.70 -5.88 -8.41
C GLY A 123 -27.09 -6.27 -7.00
N ASP A 124 -28.33 -6.76 -6.88
CA ASP A 124 -28.84 -7.31 -5.64
C ASP A 124 -28.14 -8.63 -5.31
N TYR A 125 -27.68 -8.75 -4.08
CA TYR A 125 -26.89 -9.88 -3.62
C TYR A 125 -27.20 -10.24 -2.18
N GLU A 126 -27.48 -11.51 -1.92
CA GLU A 126 -27.57 -12.11 -0.58
C GLU A 126 -26.27 -12.82 -0.29
N HIS A 127 -25.69 -12.60 0.89
CA HIS A 127 -24.45 -13.20 1.30
C HIS A 127 -24.60 -14.06 2.55
N ASN A 128 -24.18 -15.32 2.44
CA ASN A 128 -24.14 -16.27 3.57
C ASN A 128 -22.74 -16.87 3.68
N GLY A 129 -21.77 -15.99 4.04
CA GLY A 129 -20.37 -16.34 4.18
C GLY A 129 -20.02 -16.82 5.58
N LYS A 130 -18.74 -17.12 5.76
CA LYS A 130 -18.19 -17.56 7.05
C LYS A 130 -18.13 -16.40 8.07
N PHE A 131 -17.75 -15.21 7.60
CA PHE A 131 -17.49 -14.05 8.46
C PHE A 131 -18.62 -13.03 8.39
N TRP A 132 -19.27 -12.91 7.23
CA TRP A 132 -20.31 -11.95 6.97
C TRP A 132 -21.58 -12.65 6.46
N GLN A 133 -22.72 -12.20 6.97
CA GLN A 133 -24.03 -12.71 6.55
C GLN A 133 -24.98 -11.51 6.50
N PHE A 134 -25.65 -11.34 5.37
CA PHE A 134 -26.63 -10.27 5.20
C PHE A 134 -27.70 -10.68 4.17
N PRO A 135 -28.95 -10.19 4.33
CA PRO A 135 -30.02 -10.42 3.36
C PRO A 135 -29.72 -9.71 2.05
N THR A 136 -30.56 -9.97 1.04
CA THR A 136 -30.48 -9.31 -0.26
C THR A 136 -30.26 -7.80 -0.11
N SER A 137 -29.13 -7.33 -0.59
CA SER A 137 -28.64 -5.96 -0.46
C SER A 137 -27.93 -5.54 -1.74
N THR A 138 -27.75 -4.25 -1.93
CA THR A 138 -27.00 -3.73 -3.07
C THR A 138 -26.09 -2.59 -2.62
N SER A 139 -25.03 -2.30 -3.36
CA SER A 139 -24.22 -1.10 -3.11
C SER A 139 -24.97 0.16 -3.59
N VAL A 140 -24.99 1.16 -2.74
CA VAL A 140 -25.53 2.50 -3.07
C VAL A 140 -24.50 3.53 -2.57
N PRO A 141 -23.83 4.29 -3.50
CA PRO A 141 -24.00 4.23 -4.95
C PRO A 141 -23.38 2.99 -5.61
N LYS A 142 -23.48 2.90 -6.92
CA LYS A 142 -22.68 2.01 -7.77
C LYS A 142 -21.46 2.77 -8.31
N PRO A 143 -20.32 2.10 -8.55
CA PRO A 143 -19.20 2.75 -9.22
C PRO A 143 -19.56 3.15 -10.66
N ILE A 144 -18.98 4.26 -11.12
CA ILE A 144 -19.18 4.72 -12.50
C ILE A 144 -18.23 4.02 -13.48
N GLN A 145 -17.07 3.60 -13.03
CA GLN A 145 -16.15 2.77 -13.83
C GLN A 145 -16.79 1.41 -14.15
N LYS A 146 -16.59 0.90 -15.37
CA LYS A 146 -17.18 -0.38 -15.82
C LYS A 146 -16.11 -1.34 -16.28
N PRO A 147 -16.21 -2.63 -15.91
CA PRO A 147 -17.27 -3.26 -15.09
C PRO A 147 -17.23 -2.84 -13.62
N HIS A 148 -16.09 -2.39 -13.12
CA HIS A 148 -15.79 -1.87 -11.79
C HIS A 148 -14.47 -1.08 -11.84
N PRO A 149 -14.08 -0.33 -10.79
CA PRO A 149 -12.75 0.26 -10.67
C PRO A 149 -11.65 -0.79 -10.84
N PRO A 150 -10.46 -0.44 -11.35
CA PRO A 150 -9.32 -1.35 -11.39
C PRO A 150 -9.04 -1.90 -9.98
N LEU A 151 -8.85 -3.24 -9.91
CA LEU A 151 -8.61 -3.95 -8.66
C LEU A 151 -7.11 -4.13 -8.45
N TRP A 152 -6.66 -3.98 -7.21
CA TRP A 152 -5.28 -4.18 -6.81
C TRP A 152 -5.17 -5.04 -5.55
N VAL A 153 -4.17 -5.92 -5.51
CA VAL A 153 -3.87 -6.76 -4.36
C VAL A 153 -2.40 -6.63 -4.00
N ALA A 154 -2.11 -6.47 -2.71
CA ALA A 154 -0.75 -6.55 -2.22
C ALA A 154 -0.26 -8.00 -2.24
N ALA A 155 0.79 -8.31 -3.01
CA ALA A 155 1.31 -9.65 -3.17
C ALA A 155 2.82 -9.75 -2.93
N ARG A 156 3.24 -10.76 -2.14
CA ARG A 156 4.64 -11.07 -1.83
C ARG A 156 4.90 -12.59 -1.71
N SER A 157 3.94 -13.40 -2.09
CA SER A 157 4.05 -14.86 -2.01
C SER A 157 3.31 -15.52 -3.17
N PRO A 158 3.69 -16.76 -3.56
CA PRO A 158 3.02 -17.49 -4.64
C PRO A 158 1.49 -17.53 -4.49
N VAL A 159 1.00 -17.71 -3.26
CA VAL A 159 -0.44 -17.78 -2.96
C VAL A 159 -1.14 -16.46 -3.29
N THR A 160 -0.53 -15.32 -2.95
CA THR A 160 -1.13 -14.01 -3.20
C THR A 160 -1.05 -13.60 -4.67
N PHE A 161 0.01 -13.97 -5.40
CA PHE A 161 0.08 -13.80 -6.85
C PHE A 161 -0.98 -14.66 -7.55
N ASP A 162 -1.11 -15.95 -7.19
CA ASP A 162 -2.13 -16.84 -7.73
C ASP A 162 -3.55 -16.30 -7.53
N TYR A 163 -3.83 -15.78 -6.35
CA TYR A 163 -5.12 -15.13 -6.04
C TYR A 163 -5.37 -13.88 -6.89
N ALA A 164 -4.36 -13.03 -7.05
CA ALA A 164 -4.49 -11.82 -7.84
C ALA A 164 -4.89 -12.14 -9.29
N ILE A 165 -4.20 -13.09 -9.92
CA ILE A 165 -4.48 -13.49 -11.30
C ILE A 165 -5.87 -14.11 -11.43
N LYS A 166 -6.26 -15.00 -10.52
CA LYS A 166 -7.60 -15.62 -10.51
C LYS A 166 -8.74 -14.63 -10.39
N ASN A 167 -8.50 -13.50 -9.76
CA ASN A 167 -9.53 -12.47 -9.51
C ASN A 167 -9.34 -11.23 -10.40
N ASN A 168 -8.53 -11.32 -11.46
CA ASN A 168 -8.24 -10.21 -12.38
C ASN A 168 -7.79 -8.93 -11.66
N CYS A 169 -6.91 -9.08 -10.67
CA CYS A 169 -6.35 -7.96 -9.90
C CYS A 169 -4.96 -7.60 -10.40
N ASN A 170 -4.67 -6.32 -10.51
CA ASN A 170 -3.34 -5.78 -10.59
C ASN A 170 -2.57 -6.09 -9.29
N VAL A 171 -1.27 -6.03 -9.33
CA VAL A 171 -0.42 -6.45 -8.22
C VAL A 171 0.48 -5.32 -7.77
N MET A 172 0.50 -5.05 -6.47
CA MET A 172 1.50 -4.19 -5.85
C MET A 172 2.38 -5.01 -4.89
N SER A 173 3.70 -4.86 -5.03
CA SER A 173 4.67 -5.58 -4.22
C SER A 173 5.65 -4.64 -3.54
N TRP A 174 6.06 -4.98 -2.33
CA TRP A 174 6.99 -4.19 -1.54
C TRP A 174 8.10 -5.07 -0.94
N PRO A 175 9.32 -5.05 -1.50
CA PRO A 175 10.45 -5.82 -0.99
C PRO A 175 11.06 -5.29 0.32
N LEU A 176 10.48 -4.28 0.95
CA LEU A 176 11.05 -3.62 2.14
C LEU A 176 12.47 -3.09 1.86
N THR A 177 13.46 -3.52 2.64
CA THR A 177 14.90 -3.19 2.47
C THR A 177 15.67 -4.16 1.60
N ARG A 178 15.03 -5.24 1.14
CA ARG A 178 15.70 -6.24 0.31
C ARG A 178 16.09 -5.68 -1.05
N GLY A 179 17.14 -6.24 -1.63
CA GLY A 179 17.70 -5.78 -2.89
C GLY A 179 16.85 -6.14 -4.11
N PHE A 180 17.40 -5.86 -5.28
CA PHE A 180 16.75 -6.08 -6.57
C PHE A 180 16.37 -7.56 -6.81
N SER A 181 17.16 -8.51 -6.27
CA SER A 181 16.87 -9.96 -6.37
C SER A 181 15.51 -10.35 -5.79
N GLU A 182 14.99 -9.63 -4.80
CA GLU A 182 13.65 -9.87 -4.29
C GLU A 182 12.58 -9.43 -5.30
N ALA A 183 12.82 -8.37 -6.05
CA ALA A 183 11.93 -7.95 -7.13
C ALA A 183 11.94 -8.98 -8.28
N GLU A 184 13.10 -9.55 -8.61
CA GLU A 184 13.22 -10.64 -9.58
C GLU A 184 12.42 -11.87 -9.12
N LEU A 185 12.51 -12.25 -7.85
CA LEU A 185 11.72 -13.32 -7.28
C LEU A 185 10.20 -13.06 -7.38
N TYR A 186 9.76 -11.84 -7.07
CA TYR A 186 8.35 -11.48 -7.20
C TYR A 186 7.87 -11.53 -8.64
N LYS A 187 8.69 -11.05 -9.59
CA LYS A 187 8.36 -11.15 -11.01
C LYS A 187 8.24 -12.59 -11.48
N GLN A 188 9.17 -13.44 -11.08
CA GLN A 188 9.11 -14.87 -11.36
C GLN A 188 7.81 -15.50 -10.81
N GLN A 189 7.45 -15.24 -9.56
CA GLN A 189 6.23 -15.76 -8.93
C GLN A 189 4.96 -15.26 -9.65
N LEU A 190 4.95 -14.01 -10.11
CA LEU A 190 3.86 -13.47 -10.91
C LEU A 190 3.74 -14.19 -12.25
N ASP A 191 4.86 -14.40 -12.95
CA ASP A 191 4.87 -15.11 -14.24
C ASP A 191 4.41 -16.56 -14.11
N GLU A 192 4.83 -17.25 -13.04
CA GLU A 192 4.36 -18.60 -12.71
C GLU A 192 2.84 -18.61 -12.43
N ALA A 193 2.31 -17.59 -11.73
CA ALA A 193 0.88 -17.47 -11.48
C ALA A 193 0.09 -17.21 -12.77
N ILE A 194 0.59 -16.37 -13.68
CA ILE A 194 -0.01 -16.13 -14.99
C ILE A 194 0.00 -17.42 -15.81
N GLN A 195 1.13 -18.11 -15.90
CA GLN A 195 1.22 -19.36 -16.63
C GLN A 195 0.25 -20.43 -16.11
N LYS A 196 0.11 -20.52 -14.78
CA LYS A 196 -0.78 -21.48 -14.12
C LYS A 196 -2.27 -21.20 -14.36
N ASN A 197 -2.68 -19.94 -14.37
CA ASN A 197 -4.09 -19.54 -14.39
C ASN A 197 -4.58 -19.10 -15.77
N GLY A 198 -3.72 -19.11 -16.79
CA GLY A 198 -3.99 -18.61 -18.13
C GLY A 198 -3.70 -17.13 -18.28
N ASP A 199 -3.52 -16.69 -19.51
CA ASP A 199 -3.10 -15.34 -19.90
C ASP A 199 -4.27 -14.42 -20.33
N THR A 200 -5.48 -14.74 -19.89
CA THR A 200 -6.69 -13.96 -20.23
C THR A 200 -6.71 -12.56 -19.60
N PHE A 201 -5.98 -12.38 -18.50
CA PHE A 201 -5.80 -11.12 -17.82
C PHE A 201 -4.31 -10.78 -17.71
N LYS A 202 -3.92 -9.62 -18.24
CA LYS A 202 -2.58 -9.09 -18.08
C LYS A 202 -2.57 -8.08 -16.93
N PRO A 203 -2.06 -8.45 -15.73
CA PRO A 203 -2.00 -7.53 -14.60
C PRO A 203 -0.98 -6.43 -14.83
N ILE A 204 -1.24 -5.26 -14.27
CA ILE A 204 -0.21 -4.24 -14.02
C ILE A 204 0.60 -4.70 -12.80
N PHE A 205 1.91 -4.77 -12.94
CA PHE A 205 2.82 -5.10 -11.85
C PHE A 205 3.49 -3.85 -11.31
N ALA A 206 3.07 -3.43 -10.12
CA ALA A 206 3.61 -2.26 -9.44
C ALA A 206 4.63 -2.64 -8.36
N MET A 207 5.74 -1.88 -8.29
CA MET A 207 6.80 -2.10 -7.31
C MET A 207 6.97 -0.87 -6.41
N MET A 208 6.71 -1.02 -5.11
CA MET A 208 6.90 0.03 -4.13
C MET A 208 8.31 0.01 -3.54
N ARG A 209 8.97 1.17 -3.51
CA ARG A 209 10.29 1.33 -2.92
C ARG A 209 10.41 2.65 -2.16
N HIS A 210 11.10 2.61 -1.03
CA HIS A 210 11.60 3.83 -0.39
C HIS A 210 12.56 4.56 -1.34
N THR A 211 12.32 5.84 -1.53
CA THR A 211 13.06 6.65 -2.49
C THR A 211 13.51 7.96 -1.83
N ALA A 212 14.76 8.31 -2.04
CA ALA A 212 15.33 9.58 -1.61
C ALA A 212 16.36 10.08 -2.63
N LEU A 213 16.17 11.31 -3.09
CA LEU A 213 17.12 12.00 -3.95
C LEU A 213 18.00 12.93 -3.11
N TYR A 214 19.30 12.91 -3.36
CA TYR A 214 20.26 13.81 -2.71
C TYR A 214 21.47 14.07 -3.61
N GLU A 215 22.09 15.21 -3.40
CA GLU A 215 23.25 15.67 -4.19
C GLU A 215 24.57 15.62 -3.44
N ASN A 216 24.52 15.36 -2.11
CA ASN A 216 25.71 15.40 -1.26
C ASN A 216 25.60 14.46 -0.05
N GLU A 217 26.72 14.25 0.64
CA GLU A 217 26.85 13.39 1.81
C GLU A 217 25.85 13.72 2.93
N LYS A 218 25.60 15.02 3.18
CA LYS A 218 24.65 15.44 4.20
C LYS A 218 23.22 14.97 3.87
N GLY A 219 22.81 15.08 2.63
CA GLY A 219 21.52 14.57 2.16
C GLY A 219 21.42 13.05 2.24
N ARG A 220 22.51 12.36 1.86
CA ARG A 220 22.65 10.90 2.03
C ARG A 220 22.45 10.47 3.48
N ASP A 221 23.18 11.08 4.40
CA ASP A 221 23.10 10.77 5.83
C ASP A 221 21.70 11.01 6.40
N GLN A 222 21.02 12.06 5.97
CA GLN A 222 19.64 12.34 6.35
C GLN A 222 18.69 11.25 5.85
N ALA A 223 18.82 10.84 4.59
CA ALA A 223 17.99 9.77 4.01
C ALA A 223 18.22 8.42 4.73
N ILE A 224 19.48 8.07 5.01
CA ILE A 224 19.83 6.83 5.73
C ILE A 224 19.26 6.84 7.15
N ARG A 225 19.41 7.94 7.89
CA ARG A 225 18.83 8.05 9.25
C ARG A 225 17.32 7.98 9.22
N ALA A 226 16.67 8.64 8.26
CA ALA A 226 15.23 8.63 8.12
C ALA A 226 14.71 7.21 7.87
N ILE A 227 15.33 6.46 6.95
CA ILE A 227 14.90 5.10 6.66
C ILE A 227 15.17 4.15 7.85
N GLN A 228 16.32 4.26 8.53
CA GLN A 228 16.62 3.46 9.71
C GLN A 228 15.59 3.69 10.82
N THR A 229 15.22 4.96 11.08
CA THR A 229 14.17 5.30 12.05
C THR A 229 12.83 4.70 11.67
N CYS A 230 12.43 4.83 10.41
CA CYS A 230 11.19 4.26 9.88
C CYS A 230 11.16 2.74 10.03
N LEU A 231 12.23 2.07 9.61
CA LEU A 231 12.34 0.62 9.66
C LEU A 231 12.37 0.08 11.09
N GLY A 232 12.97 0.80 12.03
CA GLY A 232 12.94 0.44 13.45
C GLY A 232 11.51 0.40 14.01
N GLN A 233 10.66 1.33 13.60
CA GLN A 233 9.23 1.30 13.95
C GLN A 233 8.50 0.14 13.28
N PHE A 234 8.71 -0.06 11.99
CA PHE A 234 8.10 -1.16 11.23
C PHE A 234 8.51 -2.53 11.73
N GLU A 235 9.79 -2.75 12.02
CA GLU A 235 10.27 -4.02 12.51
C GLU A 235 9.59 -4.40 13.83
N ASN A 236 9.41 -3.42 14.71
CA ASN A 236 8.69 -3.62 15.96
C ASN A 236 7.23 -4.04 15.70
N LEU A 237 6.56 -3.45 14.73
CA LEU A 237 5.20 -3.82 14.35
C LEU A 237 5.12 -5.23 13.74
N PHE A 238 6.00 -5.56 12.82
CA PHE A 238 6.03 -6.89 12.18
C PHE A 238 6.35 -8.01 13.16
N ARG A 239 7.28 -7.78 14.07
CA ARG A 239 7.65 -8.77 15.08
C ARG A 239 6.76 -8.76 16.32
N ASN A 240 5.81 -7.83 16.40
CA ASN A 240 4.96 -7.63 17.57
C ASN A 240 5.76 -7.46 18.88
N LEU A 241 6.86 -6.73 18.82
CA LEU A 241 7.77 -6.50 19.94
C LEU A 241 7.30 -5.34 20.82
N GLY A 242 7.29 -5.55 22.13
CA GLY A 242 6.99 -4.52 23.15
C GLY A 242 5.61 -3.88 22.99
N ASP A 243 5.34 -2.89 23.82
CA ASP A 243 4.08 -2.16 23.82
C ASP A 243 4.14 -0.90 22.93
N VAL A 244 2.95 -0.40 22.62
CA VAL A 244 2.75 0.90 22.00
C VAL A 244 2.57 1.94 23.10
N SER A 245 3.29 3.04 23.03
CA SER A 245 3.11 4.19 23.91
C SER A 245 2.61 5.38 23.09
N ASP A 246 1.50 5.97 23.50
CA ASP A 246 0.85 7.11 22.79
C ASP A 246 0.63 6.85 21.29
N GLY A 247 0.31 5.60 20.93
CA GLY A 247 0.10 5.20 19.54
C GLY A 247 1.38 4.77 18.80
N PHE A 248 2.57 5.12 19.31
CA PHE A 248 3.83 4.77 18.67
C PHE A 248 4.35 3.41 19.11
N PRO A 249 4.76 2.55 18.17
CA PRO A 249 5.52 1.36 18.52
C PRO A 249 6.86 1.77 19.15
N LYS A 250 7.32 1.03 20.13
CA LYS A 250 8.63 1.24 20.74
C LYS A 250 9.71 1.14 19.64
N GLN A 251 10.48 2.19 19.47
CA GLN A 251 11.57 2.21 18.51
C GLN A 251 12.70 1.26 18.95
N ILE A 252 13.27 0.57 17.99
CA ILE A 252 14.56 -0.10 18.19
C ILE A 252 15.63 1.00 18.20
N PRO A 253 16.56 1.00 19.17
CA PRO A 253 17.61 2.00 19.23
C PRO A 253 18.40 2.05 17.91
N LEU A 254 18.76 3.24 17.47
CA LEU A 254 19.39 3.45 16.17
C LEU A 254 20.77 2.77 16.09
N ASP A 255 21.53 2.76 17.18
CA ASP A 255 22.81 2.06 17.30
C ASP A 255 22.66 0.54 17.18
N GLU A 256 21.60 -0.03 17.72
CA GLU A 256 21.27 -1.44 17.51
C GLU A 256 20.97 -1.75 16.03
N LEU A 257 20.20 -0.90 15.36
CA LEU A 257 19.91 -1.05 13.93
C LEU A 257 21.16 -0.90 13.08
N GLN A 258 22.00 0.08 13.36
CA GLN A 258 23.24 0.34 12.63
C GLN A 258 24.25 -0.82 12.75
N GLY A 259 24.18 -1.60 13.83
CA GLY A 259 24.97 -2.82 14.00
C GLY A 259 24.50 -4.02 13.15
N ARG A 260 23.34 -3.93 12.49
CA ARG A 260 22.79 -5.01 11.67
C ARG A 260 23.12 -4.80 10.21
N LYS A 261 23.56 -5.88 9.53
CA LYS A 261 23.97 -5.83 8.12
C LYS A 261 22.87 -5.28 7.19
N GLU A 262 21.62 -5.65 7.40
CA GLU A 262 20.47 -5.22 6.59
C GLU A 262 20.15 -3.72 6.72
N TYR A 263 20.69 -3.04 7.73
CA TYR A 263 20.56 -1.61 7.99
C TYR A 263 21.88 -0.83 7.80
N ASP A 264 22.92 -1.50 7.31
CA ASP A 264 24.14 -0.81 6.89
C ASP A 264 23.83 0.26 5.82
N ALA A 265 24.47 1.42 5.95
CA ALA A 265 24.18 2.56 5.10
C ALA A 265 24.40 2.29 3.61
N ASN A 266 25.47 1.56 3.27
CA ASN A 266 25.79 1.24 1.88
C ASN A 266 24.82 0.19 1.33
N MET A 267 24.43 -0.79 2.16
CA MET A 267 23.42 -1.78 1.78
C MET A 267 22.05 -1.13 1.55
N LEU A 268 21.64 -0.18 2.39
CA LEU A 268 20.39 0.55 2.21
C LEU A 268 20.43 1.40 0.94
N GLU A 269 21.55 2.10 0.69
CA GLU A 269 21.72 2.89 -0.54
C GLU A 269 21.73 2.03 -1.79
N GLU A 270 22.36 0.87 -1.77
CA GLU A 270 22.36 -0.09 -2.88
C GLU A 270 20.94 -0.65 -3.14
N ASN A 271 20.29 -1.12 -2.09
CA ASN A 271 19.02 -1.85 -2.18
C ASN A 271 17.82 -0.95 -2.43
N LEU A 272 17.84 0.30 -1.95
CA LEU A 272 16.74 1.24 -2.06
C LEU A 272 16.93 2.20 -3.24
N MET A 273 15.92 2.98 -3.56
CA MET A 273 15.97 3.97 -4.64
C MET A 273 16.58 5.27 -4.11
N PHE A 274 17.82 5.16 -3.62
CA PHE A 274 18.59 6.25 -3.04
C PHE A 274 19.73 6.65 -3.97
N GLY A 275 20.00 7.96 -4.05
CA GLY A 275 21.10 8.51 -4.84
C GLY A 275 20.79 9.83 -5.52
N SER A 276 21.67 10.23 -6.45
CA SER A 276 21.38 11.34 -7.36
C SER A 276 20.23 10.99 -8.32
N PRO A 277 19.61 11.98 -8.97
CA PRO A 277 18.60 11.72 -9.98
C PRO A 277 19.04 10.70 -11.04
N GLU A 278 20.28 10.80 -11.50
CA GLU A 278 20.84 9.90 -12.53
C GLU A 278 20.94 8.47 -11.98
N THR A 279 21.43 8.30 -10.75
CA THR A 279 21.51 6.99 -10.09
C THR A 279 20.13 6.35 -9.94
N VAL A 280 19.14 7.12 -9.51
CA VAL A 280 17.76 6.62 -9.35
C VAL A 280 17.15 6.27 -10.70
N ILE A 281 17.37 7.08 -11.75
CA ILE A 281 16.93 6.77 -13.12
C ILE A 281 17.53 5.44 -13.61
N GLU A 282 18.82 5.20 -13.40
CA GLU A 282 19.44 3.92 -13.78
C GLU A 282 18.86 2.73 -13.00
N LYS A 283 18.55 2.91 -11.71
CA LYS A 283 17.85 1.90 -10.93
C LYS A 283 16.43 1.66 -11.46
N LEU A 284 15.66 2.71 -11.80
CA LEU A 284 14.31 2.60 -12.39
C LEU A 284 14.34 1.81 -13.70
N LYS A 285 15.29 2.09 -14.59
CA LYS A 285 15.46 1.34 -15.85
C LYS A 285 15.68 -0.17 -15.63
N ARG A 286 16.26 -0.58 -14.51
CA ARG A 286 16.40 -2.00 -14.16
C ARG A 286 15.05 -2.63 -13.81
N TYR A 287 14.18 -1.90 -13.09
CA TYR A 287 12.82 -2.36 -12.80
C TYR A 287 11.96 -2.41 -14.06
N GLU A 288 12.06 -1.41 -14.93
CA GLU A 288 11.40 -1.41 -16.23
C GLU A 288 11.82 -2.63 -17.10
N LYS A 289 13.12 -2.92 -17.20
CA LYS A 289 13.63 -4.11 -17.90
C LYS A 289 13.18 -5.43 -17.28
N LEU A 290 12.93 -5.47 -15.98
CA LEU A 290 12.38 -6.62 -15.28
C LEU A 290 10.91 -6.86 -15.65
N GLY A 291 10.21 -5.86 -16.18
CA GLY A 291 8.77 -5.91 -16.48
C GLY A 291 7.91 -5.40 -15.32
N VAL A 292 8.43 -4.47 -14.53
CA VAL A 292 7.64 -3.65 -13.63
C VAL A 292 6.96 -2.57 -14.48
N ASP A 293 5.64 -2.55 -14.48
CA ASP A 293 4.84 -1.62 -15.28
C ASP A 293 4.68 -0.27 -14.59
N GLU A 294 4.59 -0.27 -13.25
CA GLU A 294 4.45 0.93 -12.45
C GLU A 294 5.39 0.94 -11.25
N TYR A 295 5.95 2.11 -10.97
CA TYR A 295 6.81 2.32 -9.82
C TYR A 295 6.10 3.15 -8.77
N ILE A 296 5.96 2.59 -7.55
CA ILE A 296 5.32 3.26 -6.43
C ILE A 296 6.40 3.93 -5.56
N TYR A 297 6.42 5.23 -5.59
CA TYR A 297 7.36 6.08 -4.86
C TYR A 297 6.92 6.24 -3.39
N LEU A 298 7.66 5.63 -2.48
CA LEU A 298 7.45 5.81 -1.04
C LEU A 298 8.41 6.88 -0.52
N SER A 299 7.88 8.08 -0.32
CA SER A 299 8.66 9.24 0.11
C SER A 299 9.08 9.13 1.57
N LEU A 300 10.31 9.59 1.89
CA LEU A 300 10.87 9.71 3.25
C LEU A 300 10.87 11.15 3.78
N ILE A 301 10.40 12.12 3.01
CA ILE A 301 10.48 13.56 3.36
C ILE A 301 9.84 13.87 4.71
N HIS A 302 8.80 13.12 5.09
CA HIS A 302 8.09 13.32 6.37
C HIS A 302 8.85 12.83 7.60
N ILE A 303 9.82 11.95 7.43
CA ILE A 303 10.59 11.34 8.52
C ILE A 303 11.77 12.22 8.91
N SER A 304 12.25 13.06 8.00
CA SER A 304 13.45 13.88 8.18
C SER A 304 13.25 15.18 8.96
N GLU A 305 11.99 15.56 9.30
CA GLU A 305 11.71 16.75 10.10
C GLU A 305 11.36 16.40 11.56
N PRO A 306 12.33 16.40 12.50
CA PRO A 306 12.09 15.99 13.90
C PRO A 306 11.24 16.99 14.72
N THR A 307 10.83 18.12 14.15
CA THR A 307 10.06 19.13 14.85
C THR A 307 8.55 18.92 14.84
N ARG A 308 8.04 17.95 14.10
CA ARG A 308 6.62 17.58 14.09
C ARG A 308 6.43 16.19 14.66
N ARG A 309 6.02 16.12 15.91
CA ARG A 309 5.66 14.88 16.66
C ARG A 309 4.42 14.15 16.13
N TYR A 310 4.06 14.24 14.86
CA TYR A 310 2.80 13.69 14.37
C TYR A 310 2.98 12.87 13.10
N ALA A 311 2.55 11.63 13.22
CA ALA A 311 2.15 10.69 12.19
C ALA A 311 3.03 10.63 10.93
N ILE A 312 3.62 9.48 10.71
CA ILE A 312 4.21 9.10 9.43
C ILE A 312 3.06 9.03 8.42
N SER A 313 2.85 10.14 7.72
CA SER A 313 1.86 10.20 6.65
C SER A 313 2.49 9.61 5.39
N TYR A 314 2.11 8.40 5.05
CA TYR A 314 2.47 7.82 3.77
C TYR A 314 1.52 8.36 2.69
N ALA A 315 1.94 9.40 1.98
CA ALA A 315 1.46 9.60 0.64
C ALA A 315 2.41 8.82 -0.28
N VAL A 316 1.86 7.85 -0.97
CA VAL A 316 2.59 6.97 -1.87
C VAL A 316 2.21 7.39 -3.29
N PHE A 317 3.18 7.71 -4.12
CA PHE A 317 2.96 8.19 -5.47
C PHE A 317 3.42 7.16 -6.48
N CYS A 318 2.67 6.99 -7.55
CA CYS A 318 3.01 6.12 -8.66
C CYS A 318 3.35 6.97 -9.90
N LEU A 319 4.46 6.63 -10.55
CA LEU A 319 4.85 7.12 -11.87
C LEU A 319 4.39 6.16 -12.94
#